data_1273617bdeba7eee30b0ae7f6ae33439
#
_entry.id   1273617bdeba7eee30b0ae7f6ae33439
#
_cell.length_a   1.000
_cell.length_b   1.000
_cell.length_c   1.000
_cell.angle_alpha   90.00
_cell.angle_beta   90.00
_cell.angle_gamma   90.00
#
_symmetry.space_group_name_H-M   'P 1'
#
loop_
_entity.id
_entity.type
_entity.pdbx_description
1 polymer ?
#
loop_
_entity_poly.entity_id
_entity_poly.type
_entity_poly.pdbx_seq_one_letter_code
_entity_poly.pdbx_strand_id
1 'polypeptide(L)'
;MAGFTTPPQSGHLPSTSWDSSSNELLNKFFDSTVWSAKNNHADLPTDCPTRERHGWTGDAQIFCPTACWLFDYAAFARKYERDLCDAQRKNGCFTQIVPVGGVDSYMNAMNGSAGWSDAGVLIPWDIYAAYGDRRILEENYAAMCRYTRFKIGTLGKWYMTSLPTGVGPRHSKDIANYGQSYGEWAEPKDVKAFAISEFVCPHPEETTAYIVYLTEHMTKIAKLLGHIEDAREFSEAAKRVRDGYQHLVATKKHSLDTDRQAKLVRPLYMKLLNKPQTAYARKRLVQALDHYGWRLGTGFLSTPFILDVLAEINLDYAYRLLENEELPGWLCMPKQGATTIWENWEGPRAAAPASLNHYSKGAVCDWLFRVMCGIRVDGENHFAIAPRPGGHFTHAEAEYLSIYGRVASRWEKTADGITYTVTVPANCTVTLTLPGHPAQELTAGSYTF
;
A
#
# COMPACT_ATOMS: atom_id res chain seq x y z
N MET A 1 -14.82 32.11 16.74
CA MET A 1 -14.98 31.27 15.53
C MET A 1 -13.60 31.11 14.91
N ALA A 2 -12.92 30.03 15.20
CA ALA A 2 -11.65 29.70 14.56
C ALA A 2 -11.96 29.30 13.12
N GLY A 3 -11.46 30.07 12.15
CA GLY A 3 -11.56 29.71 10.75
C GLY A 3 -10.89 28.38 10.53
N PHE A 4 -11.62 27.41 10.03
CA PHE A 4 -11.07 26.17 9.48
C PHE A 4 -10.21 26.58 8.28
N THR A 5 -8.90 26.69 8.51
CA THR A 5 -7.97 26.60 7.39
C THR A 5 -8.07 25.16 6.93
N THR A 6 -8.74 24.94 5.81
CA THR A 6 -8.58 23.70 5.05
C THR A 6 -7.09 23.38 4.97
N PRO A 7 -6.68 22.09 5.06
CA PRO A 7 -5.31 21.68 4.77
C PRO A 7 -4.90 22.30 3.44
N PRO A 8 -3.63 22.38 3.07
CA PRO A 8 -3.10 23.28 2.04
C PRO A 8 -3.84 23.28 0.70
N GLN A 9 -5.16 23.26 0.79
CA GLN A 9 -6.08 23.69 -0.25
C GLN A 9 -6.16 25.21 -0.32
N SER A 10 -5.58 25.90 0.66
CA SER A 10 -5.50 27.34 0.60
C SER A 10 -4.57 27.75 -0.54
N GLY A 11 -5.15 27.86 -1.69
CA GLY A 11 -4.51 28.38 -2.88
C GLY A 11 -3.43 27.43 -3.40
N HIS A 12 -3.78 26.71 -4.41
CA HIS A 12 -2.94 25.86 -5.25
C HIS A 12 -2.42 24.61 -4.57
N LEU A 13 -3.26 23.61 -4.61
CA LEU A 13 -2.80 22.29 -4.98
C LEU A 13 -2.39 22.38 -6.45
N PRO A 14 -1.14 22.43 -6.78
CA PRO A 14 -0.69 21.83 -7.97
C PRO A 14 -0.82 20.34 -7.71
N SER A 15 -2.00 19.87 -7.89
CA SER A 15 -2.25 18.45 -7.93
C SER A 15 -1.46 17.91 -9.09
N THR A 16 -0.71 16.90 -8.83
CA THR A 16 -0.42 15.90 -9.84
C THR A 16 -1.69 15.66 -10.59
N SER A 17 -1.68 15.80 -11.90
CA SER A 17 -2.82 15.44 -12.69
C SER A 17 -2.59 14.06 -13.30
N TRP A 18 -3.48 13.14 -13.02
CA TRP A 18 -3.81 12.10 -13.94
C TRP A 18 -4.65 12.77 -15.02
N ASP A 19 -4.05 13.18 -16.13
CA ASP A 19 -4.76 13.98 -17.11
C ASP A 19 -5.80 13.16 -17.83
N SER A 20 -5.49 11.95 -18.23
CA SER A 20 -6.49 10.98 -18.70
C SER A 20 -5.89 9.65 -19.11
N SER A 21 -6.77 8.68 -19.28
CA SER A 21 -6.55 7.49 -20.09
C SER A 21 -7.69 7.34 -21.10
N SER A 22 -7.54 6.43 -22.03
CA SER A 22 -8.62 6.06 -22.93
C SER A 22 -9.77 5.30 -22.27
N ASN A 23 -9.71 5.02 -20.97
CA ASN A 23 -10.77 4.36 -20.22
C ASN A 23 -11.48 5.37 -19.29
N GLU A 24 -12.68 5.77 -19.69
CA GLU A 24 -13.46 6.77 -18.96
C GLU A 24 -13.85 6.35 -17.53
N LEU A 25 -14.08 5.05 -17.30
CA LEU A 25 -14.38 4.56 -15.96
C LEU A 25 -13.15 4.63 -15.05
N LEU A 26 -11.95 4.38 -15.58
CA LEU A 26 -10.72 4.53 -14.81
C LEU A 26 -10.48 6.01 -14.44
N ASN A 27 -10.74 6.93 -15.37
CA ASN A 27 -10.62 8.36 -15.10
C ASN A 27 -11.61 8.80 -13.99
N LYS A 28 -12.88 8.35 -14.06
CA LYS A 28 -13.86 8.59 -12.98
C LYS A 28 -13.48 7.94 -11.65
N PHE A 29 -12.87 6.75 -11.68
CA PHE A 29 -12.37 6.11 -10.46
C PHE A 29 -11.23 6.92 -9.83
N PHE A 30 -10.33 7.44 -10.65
CA PHE A 30 -9.26 8.32 -10.19
C PHE A 30 -9.81 9.59 -9.54
N ASP A 31 -10.75 10.28 -10.19
CA ASP A 31 -11.43 11.45 -9.64
C ASP A 31 -12.11 11.14 -8.31
N SER A 32 -12.79 9.99 -8.23
CA SER A 32 -13.43 9.50 -7.00
C SER A 32 -12.41 9.27 -5.88
N THR A 33 -11.21 8.79 -6.23
CA THR A 33 -10.09 8.64 -5.27
C THR A 33 -9.62 9.98 -4.74
N VAL A 34 -9.41 10.96 -5.63
CA VAL A 34 -9.02 12.33 -5.26
C VAL A 34 -10.06 12.97 -4.33
N TRP A 35 -11.35 12.84 -4.64
CA TRP A 35 -12.42 13.37 -3.80
C TRP A 35 -12.51 12.65 -2.46
N SER A 36 -12.36 11.34 -2.42
CA SER A 36 -12.34 10.59 -1.15
C SER A 36 -11.16 11.01 -0.28
N ALA A 37 -9.99 11.18 -0.86
CA ALA A 37 -8.83 11.68 -0.14
C ALA A 37 -9.07 13.10 0.40
N LYS A 38 -9.53 14.04 -0.42
CA LYS A 38 -9.84 15.41 0.01
C LYS A 38 -10.84 15.46 1.17
N ASN A 39 -11.87 14.62 1.13
CA ASN A 39 -12.90 14.60 2.18
C ASN A 39 -12.39 14.04 3.51
N ASN A 40 -11.31 13.27 3.48
CA ASN A 40 -10.79 12.55 4.64
C ASN A 40 -9.47 13.10 5.17
N HIS A 41 -8.84 14.07 4.51
CA HIS A 41 -7.54 14.62 4.90
C HIS A 41 -7.66 16.10 5.32
N ALA A 42 -8.52 16.39 6.32
CA ALA A 42 -8.69 17.76 6.82
C ALA A 42 -7.57 18.15 7.80
N ASP A 43 -7.36 17.37 8.86
CA ASP A 43 -6.33 17.59 9.89
C ASP A 43 -5.50 16.31 10.12
N LEU A 44 -6.14 15.18 9.96
CA LEU A 44 -5.56 13.84 10.02
C LEU A 44 -6.23 12.97 8.95
N PRO A 45 -5.62 11.85 8.54
CA PRO A 45 -6.20 10.95 7.56
C PRO A 45 -7.29 10.10 8.22
N THR A 46 -8.54 10.59 8.20
CA THR A 46 -9.68 9.84 8.73
C THR A 46 -10.12 8.73 7.76
N ASP A 47 -10.58 7.61 8.28
CA ASP A 47 -11.14 6.51 7.48
C ASP A 47 -12.33 6.94 6.63
N CYS A 48 -13.24 7.69 7.24
CA CYS A 48 -14.46 8.19 6.61
C CYS A 48 -14.89 9.52 7.24
N PRO A 49 -15.58 10.43 6.48
CA PRO A 49 -15.85 11.78 6.96
C PRO A 49 -17.13 11.89 7.80
N THR A 50 -17.96 10.85 7.83
CA THR A 50 -19.31 10.94 8.43
C THR A 50 -19.58 9.95 9.54
N ARG A 51 -19.07 8.72 9.47
CA ARG A 51 -19.41 7.64 10.41
C ARG A 51 -18.44 7.57 11.59
N GLU A 52 -17.17 7.18 11.33
CA GLU A 52 -16.17 6.98 12.39
C GLU A 52 -15.35 8.24 12.61
N ARG A 53 -14.85 8.85 11.56
CA ARG A 53 -14.00 10.06 11.59
C ARG A 53 -12.75 9.86 12.45
N HIS A 54 -12.15 8.69 12.37
CA HIS A 54 -10.98 8.32 13.14
C HIS A 54 -9.73 8.23 12.25
N GLY A 55 -8.59 8.64 12.78
CA GLY A 55 -7.30 8.50 12.13
C GLY A 55 -6.80 7.06 12.17
N TRP A 56 -7.44 6.18 11.40
CA TRP A 56 -7.03 4.79 11.29
C TRP A 56 -5.67 4.68 10.59
N THR A 57 -4.73 4.08 11.30
CA THR A 57 -3.34 3.99 10.84
C THR A 57 -3.16 3.05 9.66
N GLY A 58 -3.99 2.01 9.56
CA GLY A 58 -3.99 1.09 8.43
C GLY A 58 -4.34 1.77 7.12
N ASP A 59 -5.41 2.56 7.14
CA ASP A 59 -5.88 3.35 6.00
C ASP A 59 -4.83 4.34 5.54
N ALA A 60 -4.26 5.07 6.50
CA ALA A 60 -3.23 6.06 6.23
C ALA A 60 -1.98 5.45 5.57
N GLN A 61 -1.49 4.31 6.08
CA GLN A 61 -0.26 3.72 5.57
C GLN A 61 -0.43 3.10 4.18
N ILE A 62 -1.53 2.40 3.89
CA ILE A 62 -1.72 1.79 2.57
C ILE A 62 -1.94 2.85 1.47
N PHE A 63 -2.46 4.02 1.82
CA PHE A 63 -2.74 5.10 0.89
C PHE A 63 -1.59 6.11 0.78
N CYS A 64 -0.63 6.12 1.69
CA CYS A 64 0.47 7.08 1.73
C CYS A 64 1.24 7.19 0.40
N PRO A 65 1.62 6.11 -0.30
CA PRO A 65 2.26 6.20 -1.62
C PRO A 65 1.38 6.94 -2.64
N THR A 66 0.10 6.65 -2.69
CA THR A 66 -0.86 7.33 -3.58
C THR A 66 -1.02 8.80 -3.20
N ALA A 67 -1.13 9.11 -1.90
CA ALA A 67 -1.26 10.47 -1.42
C ALA A 67 -0.06 11.36 -1.81
N CYS A 68 1.15 10.80 -1.83
CA CYS A 68 2.36 11.49 -2.28
C CYS A 68 2.33 11.86 -3.77
N TRP A 69 1.61 11.11 -4.59
CA TRP A 69 1.36 11.46 -5.99
C TRP A 69 0.29 12.55 -6.12
N LEU A 70 -0.78 12.45 -5.32
CA LEU A 70 -1.96 13.31 -5.48
C LEU A 70 -1.80 14.70 -4.87
N PHE A 71 -0.95 14.85 -3.84
CA PHE A 71 -0.85 16.06 -3.03
C PHE A 71 0.60 16.36 -2.65
N ASP A 72 0.89 17.61 -2.26
CA ASP A 72 2.07 17.92 -1.44
C ASP A 72 1.83 17.38 -0.03
N TYR A 73 2.12 16.10 0.15
CA TYR A 73 1.72 15.33 1.33
C TYR A 73 2.75 15.36 2.47
N ALA A 74 3.97 15.83 2.22
CA ALA A 74 5.07 15.73 3.17
C ALA A 74 4.78 16.38 4.53
N ALA A 75 4.27 17.62 4.55
CA ALA A 75 3.98 18.33 5.78
C ALA A 75 2.83 17.69 6.57
N PHE A 76 1.79 17.24 5.88
CA PHE A 76 0.64 16.56 6.47
C PHE A 76 1.06 15.22 7.10
N ALA A 77 1.81 14.40 6.37
CA ALA A 77 2.31 13.12 6.87
C ALA A 77 3.26 13.28 8.07
N ARG A 78 4.13 14.30 8.07
CA ARG A 78 5.00 14.60 9.22
C ARG A 78 4.21 15.00 10.47
N LYS A 79 3.10 15.75 10.31
CA LYS A 79 2.19 16.05 11.43
C LYS A 79 1.57 14.77 11.97
N TYR A 80 1.05 13.93 11.10
CA TYR A 80 0.42 12.67 11.49
C TYR A 80 1.42 11.69 12.15
N GLU A 81 2.66 11.66 11.67
CA GLU A 81 3.72 10.85 12.29
C GLU A 81 4.07 11.31 13.70
N ARG A 82 4.03 12.62 13.97
CA ARG A 82 4.17 13.14 15.36
C ARG A 82 3.03 12.66 16.25
N ASP A 83 1.80 12.71 15.76
CA ASP A 83 0.65 12.19 16.50
C ASP A 83 0.82 10.68 16.80
N LEU A 84 1.37 9.89 15.86
CA LEU A 84 1.72 8.48 16.05
C LEU A 84 2.77 8.30 17.17
N CYS A 85 3.83 9.09 17.14
CA CYS A 85 4.89 9.04 18.14
C CYS A 85 4.38 9.45 19.52
N ASP A 86 3.55 10.47 19.62
CA ASP A 86 2.95 10.95 20.87
C ASP A 86 1.99 9.92 21.47
N ALA A 87 1.30 9.15 20.64
CA ALA A 87 0.41 8.06 21.04
C ALA A 87 1.15 6.75 21.32
N GLN A 88 2.47 6.67 21.06
CA GLN A 88 3.23 5.43 21.25
C GLN A 88 3.22 4.98 22.72
N ARG A 89 2.85 3.73 22.94
CA ARG A 89 2.76 3.16 24.29
C ARG A 89 4.13 2.90 24.89
N LYS A 90 4.19 2.83 26.24
CA LYS A 90 5.44 2.58 26.98
C LYS A 90 6.16 1.29 26.59
N ASN A 91 5.42 0.27 26.14
CA ASN A 91 5.99 -0.98 25.63
C ASN A 91 6.55 -0.90 24.21
N GLY A 92 6.48 0.28 23.58
CA GLY A 92 6.95 0.53 22.22
C GLY A 92 5.88 0.35 21.12
N CYS A 93 4.69 -0.10 21.48
CA CYS A 93 3.63 -0.34 20.50
C CYS A 93 3.01 0.97 20.00
N PHE A 94 2.82 1.13 18.70
CA PHE A 94 1.97 2.17 18.13
C PHE A 94 0.50 1.79 18.25
N THR A 95 -0.35 2.81 18.32
CA THR A 95 -1.80 2.65 18.35
C THR A 95 -2.36 2.41 16.95
N GLN A 96 -3.61 2.01 16.86
CA GLN A 96 -4.28 1.71 15.59
C GLN A 96 -5.11 2.90 15.09
N ILE A 97 -5.41 3.83 16.00
CA ILE A 97 -6.10 5.09 15.75
C ILE A 97 -5.26 6.20 16.35
N VAL A 98 -5.08 7.29 15.63
CA VAL A 98 -4.29 8.46 16.06
C VAL A 98 -4.97 9.73 15.59
N PRO A 99 -5.12 10.76 16.47
CA PRO A 99 -4.92 10.72 17.93
C PRO A 99 -5.83 9.72 18.63
N VAL A 100 -5.42 9.32 19.85
CA VAL A 100 -6.23 8.44 20.67
C VAL A 100 -7.47 9.18 21.17
N GLY A 101 -8.60 8.94 20.56
CA GLY A 101 -9.83 9.73 20.69
C GLY A 101 -10.92 9.14 21.58
N GLY A 102 -10.60 8.54 22.74
CA GLY A 102 -11.61 8.05 23.68
C GLY A 102 -12.25 6.69 23.35
N VAL A 103 -12.01 6.12 22.17
CA VAL A 103 -12.38 4.71 21.84
C VAL A 103 -11.25 3.72 22.19
N ASP A 104 -10.32 4.18 22.97
CA ASP A 104 -9.05 3.55 23.25
C ASP A 104 -9.17 2.21 23.98
N SER A 105 -10.11 2.13 24.93
CA SER A 105 -10.37 0.90 25.69
C SER A 105 -10.89 -0.25 24.83
N TYR A 106 -11.49 0.06 23.69
CA TYR A 106 -12.03 -0.93 22.76
C TYR A 106 -11.15 -1.14 21.53
N MET A 107 -10.85 -0.06 20.81
CA MET A 107 -10.14 -0.15 19.51
C MET A 107 -8.61 -0.22 19.65
N ASN A 108 -8.05 0.37 20.71
CA ASN A 108 -6.61 0.42 20.95
C ASN A 108 -6.12 -0.51 22.07
N ALA A 109 -7.02 -1.29 22.71
CA ALA A 109 -6.64 -2.20 23.78
C ALA A 109 -5.60 -3.23 23.36
N MET A 110 -5.64 -3.65 22.09
CA MET A 110 -4.77 -4.66 21.50
C MET A 110 -3.95 -4.06 20.34
N ASN A 111 -3.12 -3.08 20.65
CA ASN A 111 -2.25 -2.41 19.66
C ASN A 111 -1.24 -3.36 19.04
N GLY A 112 -0.67 -2.94 17.89
CA GLY A 112 0.30 -3.72 17.14
C GLY A 112 -0.32 -4.58 16.04
N SER A 113 -1.58 -4.30 15.64
CA SER A 113 -2.21 -4.95 14.50
C SER A 113 -1.38 -4.78 13.23
N ALA A 114 -1.12 -5.90 12.56
CA ALA A 114 -0.38 -5.90 11.31
C ALA A 114 -1.10 -5.05 10.25
N GLY A 115 -0.31 -4.27 9.48
CA GLY A 115 -0.84 -3.36 8.47
C GLY A 115 -1.47 -2.08 9.03
N TRP A 116 -1.78 -2.00 10.33
CA TRP A 116 -2.27 -0.78 11.00
C TRP A 116 -1.14 -0.09 11.75
N SER A 117 -0.76 -0.63 12.90
CA SER A 117 0.28 -0.02 13.74
C SER A 117 1.66 0.05 13.06
N ASP A 118 1.87 -0.71 11.98
CA ASP A 118 3.09 -0.66 11.17
C ASP A 118 3.26 0.71 10.45
N ALA A 119 2.21 1.53 10.41
CA ALA A 119 2.21 2.90 9.87
C ALA A 119 3.36 3.75 10.41
N GLY A 120 3.67 3.67 11.71
CA GLY A 120 4.76 4.43 12.32
C GLY A 120 6.17 4.09 11.79
N VAL A 121 6.30 3.13 10.88
CA VAL A 121 7.55 2.83 10.16
C VAL A 121 7.36 2.97 8.65
N LEU A 122 6.20 2.56 8.13
CA LEU A 122 5.96 2.53 6.69
C LEU A 122 5.71 3.93 6.13
N ILE A 123 4.93 4.78 6.82
CA ILE A 123 4.71 6.18 6.40
C ILE A 123 6.02 6.97 6.33
N PRO A 124 6.90 7.00 7.37
CA PRO A 124 8.20 7.66 7.27
C PRO A 124 9.05 7.17 6.10
N TRP A 125 9.03 5.86 5.82
CA TRP A 125 9.73 5.31 4.67
C TRP A 125 9.15 5.80 3.34
N ASP A 126 7.83 5.81 3.18
CA ASP A 126 7.15 6.25 1.95
C ASP A 126 7.39 7.74 1.68
N ILE A 127 7.35 8.58 2.72
CA ILE A 127 7.68 10.01 2.62
C ILE A 127 9.14 10.21 2.22
N TYR A 128 10.06 9.46 2.81
CA TYR A 128 11.45 9.49 2.39
C TYR A 128 11.61 9.06 0.93
N ALA A 129 10.94 7.99 0.51
CA ALA A 129 11.00 7.50 -0.87
C ALA A 129 10.43 8.49 -1.89
N ALA A 130 9.37 9.21 -1.51
CA ALA A 130 8.71 10.18 -2.39
C ALA A 130 9.41 11.54 -2.47
N TYR A 131 10.00 12.02 -1.37
CA TYR A 131 10.51 13.39 -1.27
C TYR A 131 12.02 13.49 -0.97
N GLY A 132 12.69 12.39 -0.68
CA GLY A 132 14.09 12.39 -0.23
C GLY A 132 14.29 12.97 1.17
N ASP A 133 13.21 13.28 1.92
CA ASP A 133 13.31 13.89 3.25
C ASP A 133 13.80 12.90 4.30
N ARG A 134 15.11 12.83 4.44
CA ARG A 134 15.78 11.98 5.42
C ARG A 134 15.44 12.34 6.88
N ARG A 135 15.07 13.60 7.15
CA ARG A 135 14.78 14.08 8.51
C ARG A 135 13.60 13.37 9.14
N ILE A 136 12.58 12.99 8.36
CA ILE A 136 11.45 12.24 8.92
C ILE A 136 11.90 10.89 9.49
N LEU A 137 12.90 10.25 8.87
CA LEU A 137 13.48 9.01 9.38
C LEU A 137 14.32 9.26 10.64
N GLU A 138 15.13 10.33 10.65
CA GLU A 138 16.00 10.68 11.79
C GLU A 138 15.18 11.06 13.03
N GLU A 139 14.16 11.91 12.88
CA GLU A 139 13.30 12.39 13.96
C GLU A 139 12.52 11.25 14.63
N ASN A 140 12.06 10.26 13.85
CA ASN A 140 11.22 9.17 14.34
C ASN A 140 11.97 7.86 14.62
N TYR A 141 13.28 7.82 14.36
CA TYR A 141 14.08 6.59 14.40
C TYR A 141 13.95 5.82 15.72
N ALA A 142 14.03 6.51 16.85
CA ALA A 142 13.95 5.88 18.17
C ALA A 142 12.57 5.24 18.41
N ALA A 143 11.50 5.87 17.97
CA ALA A 143 10.13 5.33 18.07
C ALA A 143 9.95 4.11 17.16
N MET A 144 10.44 4.18 15.92
CA MET A 144 10.44 3.05 14.97
C MET A 144 11.20 1.84 15.51
N CYS A 145 12.37 2.05 16.11
CA CYS A 145 13.15 0.97 16.73
C CYS A 145 12.41 0.31 17.91
N ARG A 146 11.79 1.12 18.79
CA ARG A 146 11.00 0.59 19.91
C ARG A 146 9.84 -0.27 19.40
N TYR A 147 9.13 0.20 18.37
CA TYR A 147 8.03 -0.55 17.77
C TYR A 147 8.49 -1.85 17.13
N THR A 148 9.55 -1.80 16.34
CA THR A 148 10.08 -2.99 15.65
C THR A 148 10.53 -4.06 16.66
N ARG A 149 11.20 -3.66 17.76
CA ARG A 149 11.58 -4.57 18.84
C ARG A 149 10.35 -5.10 19.59
N PHE A 150 9.32 -4.28 19.78
CA PHE A 150 8.03 -4.76 20.31
C PHE A 150 7.47 -5.88 19.41
N LYS A 151 7.41 -5.70 18.11
CA LYS A 151 6.90 -6.70 17.15
C LYS A 151 7.75 -7.98 17.16
N ILE A 152 9.07 -7.87 17.12
CA ILE A 152 9.99 -9.01 17.27
C ILE A 152 9.74 -9.73 18.59
N GLY A 153 9.50 -8.98 19.65
CA GLY A 153 9.20 -9.51 20.99
C GLY A 153 7.88 -10.27 21.11
N THR A 154 6.99 -10.21 20.12
CA THR A 154 5.74 -11.01 20.08
C THR A 154 5.91 -12.40 19.47
N LEU A 155 7.04 -12.64 18.80
CA LEU A 155 7.31 -13.92 18.14
C LEU A 155 7.35 -15.07 19.15
N GLY A 156 6.73 -16.17 18.78
CA GLY A 156 6.65 -17.38 19.60
C GLY A 156 5.75 -17.28 20.83
N LYS A 157 5.14 -16.10 21.07
CA LYS A 157 4.20 -15.91 22.18
C LYS A 157 2.80 -16.38 21.84
N TRP A 158 2.03 -16.74 22.85
CA TRP A 158 0.63 -17.11 22.78
C TRP A 158 -0.25 -16.02 23.38
N TYR A 159 -1.40 -15.82 22.78
CA TYR A 159 -2.49 -14.99 23.27
C TYR A 159 -3.69 -15.89 23.61
N MET A 160 -4.64 -15.42 24.44
CA MET A 160 -5.77 -16.25 24.88
C MET A 160 -6.61 -16.84 23.75
N THR A 161 -6.62 -16.17 22.59
CA THR A 161 -7.35 -16.61 21.39
C THR A 161 -6.44 -17.26 20.33
N SER A 162 -5.16 -17.49 20.62
CA SER A 162 -4.24 -18.14 19.70
C SER A 162 -4.67 -19.60 19.43
N LEU A 163 -4.57 -20.01 18.20
CA LEU A 163 -4.78 -21.39 17.77
C LEU A 163 -3.46 -21.99 17.27
N PRO A 164 -3.27 -23.32 17.42
CA PRO A 164 -2.08 -23.99 16.87
C PRO A 164 -1.89 -23.67 15.38
N THR A 165 -0.67 -23.26 15.01
CA THR A 165 -0.31 -22.93 13.62
C THR A 165 0.00 -24.17 12.78
N GLY A 166 0.26 -25.30 13.40
CA GLY A 166 0.74 -26.52 12.73
C GLY A 166 2.24 -26.53 12.46
N VAL A 167 2.96 -25.46 12.83
CA VAL A 167 4.42 -25.37 12.70
C VAL A 167 5.10 -26.09 13.86
N GLY A 168 6.14 -26.88 13.55
CA GLY A 168 6.90 -27.61 14.56
C GLY A 168 7.69 -26.69 15.52
N PRO A 169 8.12 -27.20 16.68
CA PRO A 169 8.74 -26.39 17.76
C PRO A 169 9.94 -25.54 17.33
N ARG A 170 10.73 -26.05 16.37
CA ARG A 170 11.92 -25.36 15.86
C ARG A 170 11.61 -23.99 15.27
N HIS A 171 10.51 -23.87 14.53
CA HIS A 171 10.14 -22.66 13.79
C HIS A 171 8.97 -21.88 14.42
N SER A 172 8.22 -22.51 15.35
CA SER A 172 7.08 -21.85 16.01
C SER A 172 7.49 -20.60 16.80
N LYS A 173 8.72 -20.55 17.31
CA LYS A 173 9.31 -19.39 17.99
C LYS A 173 9.50 -18.16 17.10
N ASP A 174 9.45 -18.35 15.77
CA ASP A 174 9.65 -17.31 14.77
C ASP A 174 8.33 -16.96 14.05
N ILE A 175 7.19 -17.43 14.59
CA ILE A 175 5.84 -17.14 14.10
C ILE A 175 5.15 -16.14 15.04
N ALA A 176 4.53 -15.13 14.47
CA ALA A 176 3.71 -14.17 15.20
C ALA A 176 2.28 -14.70 15.38
N ASN A 177 2.02 -15.31 16.52
CA ASN A 177 0.71 -15.87 16.89
C ASN A 177 0.17 -15.19 18.16
N TYR A 178 0.34 -13.88 18.27
CA TYR A 178 0.05 -13.10 19.46
C TYR A 178 -0.65 -11.79 19.10
N GLY A 179 -1.62 -11.41 19.92
CA GLY A 179 -2.33 -10.14 19.79
C GLY A 179 -3.45 -10.17 18.78
N GLN A 180 -4.05 -9.02 18.57
CA GLN A 180 -5.12 -8.79 17.60
C GLN A 180 -4.52 -8.45 16.23
N SER A 181 -5.23 -8.84 15.18
CA SER A 181 -5.08 -8.28 13.85
C SER A 181 -6.45 -8.15 13.19
N TYR A 182 -6.64 -7.12 12.36
CA TYR A 182 -7.89 -6.96 11.60
C TYR A 182 -7.95 -7.88 10.38
N GLY A 183 -6.85 -8.55 10.08
CA GLY A 183 -6.76 -9.38 8.90
C GLY A 183 -6.78 -8.56 7.61
N GLU A 184 -7.12 -9.21 6.54
CA GLU A 184 -7.37 -8.55 5.25
C GLU A 184 -8.75 -7.89 5.30
N TRP A 185 -8.83 -6.66 5.86
CA TRP A 185 -10.09 -5.94 6.07
C TRP A 185 -10.86 -5.75 4.76
N ALA A 186 -12.18 -5.88 4.81
CA ALA A 186 -13.08 -5.65 3.69
C ALA A 186 -12.77 -6.48 2.42
N GLU A 187 -12.36 -7.74 2.58
CA GLU A 187 -12.44 -8.72 1.50
C GLU A 187 -13.90 -8.88 1.04
N PRO A 188 -14.15 -9.26 -0.23
CA PRO A 188 -15.51 -9.57 -0.68
C PRO A 188 -16.13 -10.66 0.19
N LYS A 189 -17.44 -10.54 0.49
CA LYS A 189 -18.13 -11.46 1.41
C LYS A 189 -18.23 -12.89 0.91
N ASP A 190 -18.22 -13.08 -0.41
CA ASP A 190 -18.20 -14.40 -1.05
C ASP A 190 -16.80 -15.03 -1.06
N VAL A 191 -15.74 -14.24 -0.84
CA VAL A 191 -14.37 -14.74 -0.63
C VAL A 191 -14.17 -15.10 0.84
N LYS A 192 -14.61 -14.22 1.75
CA LYS A 192 -14.51 -14.41 3.19
C LYS A 192 -15.69 -13.79 3.91
N ALA A 193 -16.50 -14.65 4.53
CA ALA A 193 -17.56 -14.18 5.40
C ALA A 193 -16.99 -13.43 6.61
N PHE A 194 -17.62 -12.30 6.94
CA PHE A 194 -17.28 -11.55 8.14
C PHE A 194 -17.62 -12.33 9.41
N ALA A 195 -16.69 -12.36 10.36
CA ALA A 195 -16.92 -12.94 11.68
C ALA A 195 -16.27 -12.06 12.76
N ILE A 196 -17.00 -11.76 13.83
CA ILE A 196 -16.50 -10.95 14.96
C ILE A 196 -15.25 -11.58 15.59
N SER A 197 -15.16 -12.91 15.60
CA SER A 197 -13.97 -13.62 16.08
C SER A 197 -12.68 -13.26 15.34
N GLU A 198 -12.79 -12.82 14.10
CA GLU A 198 -11.62 -12.38 13.30
C GLU A 198 -10.93 -11.15 13.90
N PHE A 199 -11.64 -10.28 14.61
CA PHE A 199 -11.03 -9.10 15.25
C PHE A 199 -10.23 -9.41 16.50
N VAL A 200 -10.51 -10.51 17.17
CA VAL A 200 -9.93 -10.82 18.47
C VAL A 200 -8.89 -11.95 18.41
N CYS A 201 -8.74 -12.55 17.23
CA CYS A 201 -7.80 -13.64 17.01
C CYS A 201 -6.51 -13.14 16.34
N PRO A 202 -5.36 -13.74 16.67
CA PRO A 202 -4.17 -13.55 15.88
C PRO A 202 -4.33 -14.08 14.46
N HIS A 203 -3.74 -13.37 13.51
CA HIS A 203 -3.62 -13.79 12.11
C HIS A 203 -2.16 -14.14 11.80
N PRO A 204 -1.67 -15.35 12.16
CA PRO A 204 -0.25 -15.65 12.14
C PRO A 204 0.38 -15.55 10.76
N GLU A 205 -0.34 -15.87 9.68
CA GLU A 205 0.18 -15.71 8.31
C GLU A 205 0.45 -14.25 8.00
N GLU A 206 -0.53 -13.38 8.22
CA GLU A 206 -0.45 -11.96 7.95
C GLU A 206 0.55 -11.25 8.86
N THR A 207 0.44 -11.47 10.18
CA THR A 207 1.29 -10.78 11.16
C THR A 207 2.75 -11.18 10.99
N THR A 208 3.04 -12.46 10.69
CA THR A 208 4.42 -12.91 10.43
C THR A 208 4.96 -12.29 9.14
N ALA A 209 4.14 -12.16 8.10
CA ALA A 209 4.50 -11.48 6.85
C ALA A 209 4.89 -10.01 7.10
N TYR A 210 4.06 -9.28 7.84
CA TYR A 210 4.30 -7.88 8.16
C TYR A 210 5.53 -7.67 9.06
N ILE A 211 5.87 -8.60 9.97
CA ILE A 211 7.12 -8.51 10.74
C ILE A 211 8.35 -8.62 9.83
N VAL A 212 8.32 -9.47 8.82
CA VAL A 212 9.42 -9.51 7.83
C VAL A 212 9.48 -8.19 7.06
N TYR A 213 8.36 -7.72 6.55
CA TYR A 213 8.27 -6.49 5.78
C TYR A 213 8.77 -5.28 6.59
N LEU A 214 8.33 -5.16 7.84
CA LEU A 214 8.74 -4.14 8.79
C LEU A 214 10.26 -4.18 9.08
N THR A 215 10.79 -5.36 9.42
CA THR A 215 12.21 -5.52 9.76
C THR A 215 13.13 -5.28 8.56
N GLU A 216 12.69 -5.57 7.33
CA GLU A 216 13.42 -5.21 6.12
C GLU A 216 13.47 -3.71 5.88
N HIS A 217 12.35 -3.00 6.09
CA HIS A 217 12.33 -1.54 6.00
C HIS A 217 13.23 -0.92 7.06
N MET A 218 13.13 -1.38 8.30
CA MET A 218 14.02 -0.92 9.38
C MET A 218 15.49 -1.23 9.12
N THR A 219 15.80 -2.35 8.46
CA THR A 219 17.18 -2.65 8.02
C THR A 219 17.70 -1.62 7.03
N LYS A 220 16.84 -1.20 6.07
CA LYS A 220 17.20 -0.17 5.08
C LYS A 220 17.36 1.20 5.74
N ILE A 221 16.42 1.58 6.60
CA ILE A 221 16.43 2.85 7.34
C ILE A 221 17.68 2.93 8.23
N ALA A 222 17.96 1.89 9.01
CA ALA A 222 19.12 1.84 9.89
C ALA A 222 20.45 1.96 9.11
N LYS A 223 20.58 1.29 7.97
CA LYS A 223 21.74 1.44 7.08
C LYS A 223 21.87 2.85 6.55
N LEU A 224 20.77 3.44 6.07
CA LEU A 224 20.75 4.80 5.53
C LEU A 224 21.20 5.83 6.58
N LEU A 225 20.78 5.64 7.83
CA LEU A 225 21.11 6.53 8.95
C LEU A 225 22.44 6.20 9.63
N GLY A 226 23.13 5.12 9.26
CA GLY A 226 24.43 4.72 9.81
C GLY A 226 24.35 3.91 11.10
N HIS A 227 23.18 3.42 11.49
CA HIS A 227 22.97 2.57 12.67
C HIS A 227 23.25 1.10 12.38
N ILE A 228 24.51 0.73 12.28
CA ILE A 228 24.96 -0.58 11.76
C ILE A 228 24.51 -1.76 12.65
N GLU A 229 24.55 -1.59 13.97
CA GLU A 229 24.13 -2.66 14.91
C GLU A 229 22.63 -2.95 14.81
N ASP A 230 21.79 -1.91 14.74
CA ASP A 230 20.35 -2.04 14.54
C ASP A 230 20.05 -2.68 13.16
N ALA A 231 20.78 -2.28 12.12
CA ALA A 231 20.64 -2.87 10.78
C ALA A 231 20.96 -4.37 10.79
N ARG A 232 21.96 -4.81 11.55
CA ARG A 232 22.30 -6.22 11.76
C ARG A 232 21.18 -6.95 12.50
N GLU A 233 20.75 -6.43 13.65
CA GLU A 233 19.65 -6.98 14.46
C GLU A 233 18.39 -7.22 13.61
N PHE A 234 17.94 -6.18 12.89
CA PHE A 234 16.71 -6.25 12.08
C PHE A 234 16.86 -7.19 10.87
N SER A 235 18.03 -7.20 10.23
CA SER A 235 18.30 -8.11 9.11
C SER A 235 18.30 -9.58 9.55
N GLU A 236 18.89 -9.89 10.71
CA GLU A 236 18.87 -11.25 11.28
C GLU A 236 17.45 -11.67 11.66
N ALA A 237 16.67 -10.76 12.26
CA ALA A 237 15.26 -11.00 12.56
C ALA A 237 14.46 -11.27 11.27
N ALA A 238 14.63 -10.44 10.22
CA ALA A 238 13.96 -10.62 8.93
C ALA A 238 14.22 -12.01 8.32
N LYS A 239 15.49 -12.45 8.33
CA LYS A 239 15.88 -13.78 7.81
C LYS A 239 15.21 -14.92 8.57
N ARG A 240 15.27 -14.85 9.91
CA ARG A 240 14.73 -15.88 10.79
C ARG A 240 13.20 -15.99 10.66
N VAL A 241 12.52 -14.84 10.66
CA VAL A 241 11.05 -14.79 10.57
C VAL A 241 10.58 -15.21 9.18
N ARG A 242 11.32 -14.88 8.11
CA ARG A 242 11.04 -15.36 6.75
C ARG A 242 11.16 -16.88 6.65
N ASP A 243 12.18 -17.47 7.26
CA ASP A 243 12.29 -18.94 7.32
C ASP A 243 11.09 -19.55 8.05
N GLY A 244 10.70 -18.98 9.19
CA GLY A 244 9.47 -19.35 9.91
C GLY A 244 8.22 -19.25 9.02
N TYR A 245 8.07 -18.18 8.28
CA TYR A 245 6.95 -17.95 7.35
C TYR A 245 6.88 -19.05 6.27
N GLN A 246 8.03 -19.42 5.68
CA GLN A 246 8.10 -20.49 4.66
C GLN A 246 7.63 -21.84 5.20
N HIS A 247 7.91 -22.14 6.48
CA HIS A 247 7.38 -23.30 7.17
C HIS A 247 5.90 -23.18 7.52
N LEU A 248 5.44 -21.97 7.86
CA LEU A 248 4.04 -21.70 8.17
C LEU A 248 3.14 -21.98 6.95
N VAL A 249 3.51 -21.46 5.77
CA VAL A 249 2.71 -21.66 4.54
C VAL A 249 2.84 -23.07 3.95
N ALA A 250 3.74 -23.88 4.46
CA ALA A 250 3.82 -25.31 4.15
C ALA A 250 2.85 -26.16 4.98
N THR A 251 2.21 -25.59 6.03
CA THR A 251 1.21 -26.30 6.83
C THR A 251 -0.15 -26.34 6.12
N LYS A 252 -0.96 -27.36 6.39
CA LYS A 252 -2.30 -27.49 5.80
C LYS A 252 -3.18 -26.27 6.10
N LYS A 253 -3.09 -25.70 7.30
CA LYS A 253 -3.93 -24.59 7.76
C LYS A 253 -3.61 -23.26 7.04
N HIS A 254 -2.34 -23.04 6.70
CA HIS A 254 -1.87 -21.78 6.10
C HIS A 254 -1.37 -21.98 4.66
N SER A 255 -1.73 -23.09 4.03
CA SER A 255 -1.29 -23.48 2.69
C SER A 255 -1.50 -22.39 1.64
N LEU A 256 -0.56 -22.32 0.69
CA LEU A 256 -0.69 -21.53 -0.53
C LEU A 256 -1.70 -22.14 -1.53
N ASP A 257 -2.22 -23.37 -1.27
CA ASP A 257 -3.31 -23.94 -2.04
C ASP A 257 -4.64 -23.35 -1.59
N THR A 258 -4.97 -22.18 -2.14
CA THR A 258 -6.11 -21.35 -1.73
C THR A 258 -6.59 -20.47 -2.87
N ASP A 259 -7.89 -20.18 -2.92
CA ASP A 259 -8.46 -19.17 -3.81
C ASP A 259 -8.49 -17.76 -3.20
N ARG A 260 -8.09 -17.60 -1.92
CA ARG A 260 -7.96 -16.28 -1.31
C ARG A 260 -6.76 -15.54 -1.90
N GLN A 261 -7.02 -14.63 -2.83
CA GLN A 261 -6.00 -13.85 -3.55
C GLN A 261 -5.03 -13.15 -2.58
N ALA A 262 -5.51 -12.57 -1.49
CA ALA A 262 -4.70 -11.89 -0.49
C ALA A 262 -3.57 -12.75 0.10
N LYS A 263 -3.84 -14.04 0.35
CA LYS A 263 -2.85 -14.99 0.87
C LYS A 263 -1.75 -15.36 -0.14
N LEU A 264 -1.95 -15.04 -1.40
CA LEU A 264 -0.98 -15.28 -2.48
C LEU A 264 -0.26 -13.97 -2.85
N VAL A 265 -0.99 -12.87 -2.92
CA VAL A 265 -0.47 -11.54 -3.25
C VAL A 265 0.56 -11.07 -2.21
N ARG A 266 0.21 -11.09 -0.93
CA ARG A 266 1.06 -10.61 0.17
C ARG A 266 2.45 -11.25 0.16
N PRO A 267 2.59 -12.60 0.20
CA PRO A 267 3.91 -13.20 0.23
C PRO A 267 4.68 -13.06 -1.08
N LEU A 268 4.02 -12.93 -2.22
CA LEU A 268 4.68 -12.65 -3.50
C LEU A 268 5.25 -11.24 -3.52
N TYR A 269 4.46 -10.23 -3.14
CA TYR A 269 4.89 -8.82 -3.09
C TYR A 269 6.04 -8.63 -2.09
N MET A 270 5.87 -9.12 -0.87
CA MET A 270 6.85 -8.99 0.22
C MET A 270 8.05 -9.96 0.07
N LYS A 271 8.12 -10.76 -1.01
CA LYS A 271 9.23 -11.68 -1.33
C LYS A 271 9.57 -12.64 -0.18
N LEU A 272 8.54 -13.22 0.43
CA LEU A 272 8.68 -14.10 1.61
C LEU A 272 9.00 -15.55 1.26
N LEU A 273 8.64 -15.97 0.05
CA LEU A 273 8.65 -17.35 -0.38
C LEU A 273 10.00 -17.80 -0.93
N ASN A 274 10.35 -19.08 -0.76
CA ASN A 274 11.45 -19.68 -1.49
C ASN A 274 11.09 -19.90 -2.98
N LYS A 275 12.08 -20.29 -3.80
CA LYS A 275 11.88 -20.44 -5.25
C LYS A 275 10.72 -21.38 -5.63
N PRO A 276 10.61 -22.62 -5.09
CA PRO A 276 9.48 -23.50 -5.39
C PRO A 276 8.12 -22.92 -4.95
N GLN A 277 8.05 -22.35 -3.74
CA GLN A 277 6.83 -21.71 -3.23
C GLN A 277 6.42 -20.50 -4.07
N THR A 278 7.39 -19.69 -4.51
CA THR A 278 7.12 -18.53 -5.40
C THR A 278 6.53 -19.00 -6.73
N ALA A 279 7.12 -20.01 -7.36
CA ALA A 279 6.61 -20.56 -8.63
C ALA A 279 5.19 -21.12 -8.46
N TYR A 280 4.95 -21.85 -7.36
CA TYR A 280 3.62 -22.35 -7.03
C TYR A 280 2.60 -21.23 -6.79
N ALA A 281 2.94 -20.24 -5.95
CA ALA A 281 2.05 -19.15 -5.60
C ALA A 281 1.68 -18.28 -6.83
N ARG A 282 2.63 -18.02 -7.74
CA ARG A 282 2.37 -17.32 -9.01
C ARG A 282 1.34 -18.05 -9.86
N LYS A 283 1.51 -19.36 -10.07
CA LYS A 283 0.56 -20.19 -10.81
C LYS A 283 -0.80 -20.22 -10.12
N ARG A 284 -0.80 -20.40 -8.80
CA ARG A 284 -2.03 -20.52 -7.99
C ARG A 284 -2.82 -19.23 -7.94
N LEU A 285 -2.15 -18.05 -7.94
CA LEU A 285 -2.81 -16.75 -8.02
C LEU A 285 -3.59 -16.58 -9.34
N VAL A 286 -2.99 -16.98 -10.47
CA VAL A 286 -3.69 -16.94 -11.77
C VAL A 286 -4.91 -17.85 -11.76
N GLN A 287 -4.78 -19.06 -11.21
CA GLN A 287 -5.91 -19.99 -11.06
C GLN A 287 -7.01 -19.41 -10.15
N ALA A 288 -6.63 -18.75 -9.04
CA ALA A 288 -7.59 -18.11 -8.14
C ALA A 288 -8.35 -16.96 -8.84
N LEU A 289 -7.66 -16.20 -9.68
CA LEU A 289 -8.29 -15.17 -10.51
C LEU A 289 -9.22 -15.77 -11.57
N ASP A 290 -8.81 -16.84 -12.25
CA ASP A 290 -9.67 -17.55 -13.22
C ASP A 290 -10.94 -18.09 -12.54
N HIS A 291 -10.80 -18.75 -11.37
CA HIS A 291 -11.94 -19.25 -10.59
C HIS A 291 -12.88 -18.14 -10.13
N TYR A 292 -12.36 -16.95 -9.88
CA TYR A 292 -13.15 -15.80 -9.44
C TYR A 292 -13.58 -14.87 -10.60
N GLY A 293 -13.37 -15.27 -11.85
CA GLY A 293 -13.75 -14.51 -13.04
C GLY A 293 -12.97 -13.21 -13.23
N TRP A 294 -11.69 -13.20 -12.81
CA TRP A 294 -10.83 -12.01 -12.84
C TRP A 294 -11.38 -10.81 -12.05
N ARG A 295 -12.14 -11.08 -11.00
CA ARG A 295 -12.62 -10.08 -10.06
C ARG A 295 -11.65 -9.94 -8.88
N LEU A 296 -11.70 -8.80 -8.19
CA LEU A 296 -10.86 -8.55 -7.02
C LEU A 296 -11.34 -9.33 -5.80
N GLY A 297 -10.49 -10.23 -5.30
CA GLY A 297 -10.70 -11.01 -4.09
C GLY A 297 -9.83 -10.55 -2.91
N THR A 298 -9.35 -9.29 -2.93
CA THR A 298 -8.51 -8.72 -1.87
C THR A 298 -9.27 -7.72 -1.03
N GLY A 299 -8.79 -7.50 0.19
CA GLY A 299 -9.21 -6.43 1.08
C GLY A 299 -8.22 -5.26 1.07
N PHE A 300 -8.13 -4.50 2.18
CA PHE A 300 -7.31 -3.29 2.24
C PHE A 300 -5.83 -3.56 2.05
N LEU A 301 -5.28 -4.56 2.75
CA LEU A 301 -3.84 -4.75 2.84
C LEU A 301 -3.18 -5.27 1.57
N SER A 302 -3.90 -6.03 0.76
CA SER A 302 -3.34 -6.64 -0.46
C SER A 302 -3.79 -5.96 -1.75
N THR A 303 -4.86 -5.14 -1.72
CA THR A 303 -5.34 -4.39 -2.90
C THR A 303 -4.27 -3.46 -3.50
N PRO A 304 -3.43 -2.74 -2.73
CA PRO A 304 -2.36 -1.91 -3.30
C PRO A 304 -1.29 -2.70 -4.05
N PHE A 305 -1.12 -3.99 -3.73
CA PHE A 305 0.01 -4.81 -4.20
C PHE A 305 -0.31 -5.71 -5.38
N ILE A 306 -1.59 -6.01 -5.63
CA ILE A 306 -1.98 -7.08 -6.55
C ILE A 306 -1.55 -6.80 -7.99
N LEU A 307 -1.64 -5.54 -8.47
CA LEU A 307 -1.24 -5.21 -9.83
C LEU A 307 0.28 -5.32 -10.04
N ASP A 308 1.09 -4.98 -9.05
CA ASP A 308 2.55 -5.18 -9.11
C ASP A 308 2.90 -6.66 -9.22
N VAL A 309 2.27 -7.50 -8.39
CA VAL A 309 2.47 -8.96 -8.41
C VAL A 309 2.07 -9.54 -9.77
N LEU A 310 0.95 -9.11 -10.31
CA LEU A 310 0.47 -9.58 -11.62
C LEU A 310 1.38 -9.09 -12.74
N ALA A 311 1.83 -7.83 -12.71
CA ALA A 311 2.74 -7.28 -13.71
C ALA A 311 4.14 -7.93 -13.70
N GLU A 312 4.57 -8.52 -12.57
CA GLU A 312 5.76 -9.36 -12.49
C GLU A 312 5.54 -10.77 -13.08
N ILE A 313 4.31 -11.28 -13.07
CA ILE A 313 3.96 -12.57 -13.67
C ILE A 313 3.75 -12.40 -15.17
N ASN A 314 2.84 -11.52 -15.55
CA ASN A 314 2.54 -11.08 -16.91
C ASN A 314 1.81 -9.73 -16.82
N LEU A 315 2.30 -8.74 -17.55
CA LEU A 315 1.71 -7.40 -17.57
C LEU A 315 0.23 -7.39 -17.98
N ASP A 316 -0.15 -8.23 -18.93
CA ASP A 316 -1.54 -8.32 -19.40
C ASP A 316 -2.51 -8.78 -18.30
N TYR A 317 -2.03 -9.55 -17.33
CA TYR A 317 -2.84 -9.95 -16.19
C TYR A 317 -3.17 -8.76 -15.27
N ALA A 318 -2.23 -7.85 -15.08
CA ALA A 318 -2.48 -6.64 -14.31
C ALA A 318 -3.52 -5.75 -15.01
N TYR A 319 -3.38 -5.54 -16.29
CA TYR A 319 -4.35 -4.77 -17.08
C TYR A 319 -5.73 -5.44 -17.14
N ARG A 320 -5.79 -6.75 -17.36
CA ARG A 320 -7.05 -7.50 -17.34
C ARG A 320 -7.81 -7.35 -16.03
N LEU A 321 -7.10 -7.34 -14.91
CA LEU A 321 -7.72 -7.12 -13.59
C LEU A 321 -8.16 -5.66 -13.41
N LEU A 322 -7.32 -4.71 -13.81
CA LEU A 322 -7.60 -3.27 -13.71
C LEU A 322 -8.84 -2.87 -14.54
N GLU A 323 -8.98 -3.42 -15.74
CA GLU A 323 -10.07 -3.13 -16.67
C GLU A 323 -11.38 -3.87 -16.35
N ASN A 324 -11.38 -4.76 -15.33
CA ASN A 324 -12.56 -5.51 -14.98
C ASN A 324 -13.63 -4.59 -14.34
N GLU A 325 -14.81 -4.57 -14.95
CA GLU A 325 -15.95 -3.74 -14.55
C GLU A 325 -16.95 -4.47 -13.63
N GLU A 326 -16.71 -5.76 -13.36
CA GLU A 326 -17.58 -6.57 -12.52
C GLU A 326 -17.31 -6.35 -11.04
N LEU A 327 -18.34 -6.51 -10.22
CA LEU A 327 -18.24 -6.45 -8.77
C LEU A 327 -17.71 -7.80 -8.22
N PRO A 328 -16.70 -7.81 -7.34
CA PRO A 328 -15.87 -6.70 -6.86
C PRO A 328 -14.77 -6.29 -7.86
N GLY A 329 -14.58 -4.99 -7.99
CA GLY A 329 -13.59 -4.39 -8.89
C GLY A 329 -13.55 -2.88 -8.76
N TRP A 330 -12.47 -2.25 -9.17
CA TRP A 330 -12.34 -0.79 -9.08
C TRP A 330 -13.35 -0.07 -9.99
N LEU A 331 -13.47 -0.52 -11.23
CA LEU A 331 -14.31 0.16 -12.23
C LEU A 331 -15.80 -0.05 -12.00
N CYS A 332 -16.19 -1.05 -11.19
CA CYS A 332 -17.60 -1.24 -10.85
C CYS A 332 -18.18 -0.09 -10.02
N MET A 333 -17.33 0.65 -9.27
CA MET A 333 -17.78 1.80 -8.46
C MET A 333 -18.28 2.95 -9.35
N PRO A 334 -17.45 3.55 -10.25
CA PRO A 334 -17.92 4.59 -11.15
C PRO A 334 -18.97 4.10 -12.15
N LYS A 335 -18.94 2.84 -12.60
CA LYS A 335 -19.99 2.23 -13.41
C LYS A 335 -21.36 2.27 -12.74
N GLN A 336 -21.39 2.21 -11.40
CA GLN A 336 -22.61 2.32 -10.60
C GLN A 336 -22.88 3.76 -10.14
N GLY A 337 -22.18 4.77 -10.67
CA GLY A 337 -22.39 6.17 -10.37
C GLY A 337 -21.71 6.66 -9.09
N ALA A 338 -20.75 5.92 -8.55
CA ALA A 338 -19.97 6.37 -7.40
C ALA A 338 -19.15 7.62 -7.77
N THR A 339 -19.12 8.59 -6.87
CA THR A 339 -18.30 9.81 -6.93
C THR A 339 -17.20 9.82 -5.86
N THR A 340 -17.19 8.79 -5.04
CA THR A 340 -16.22 8.53 -3.96
C THR A 340 -15.95 7.04 -3.87
N ILE A 341 -14.84 6.65 -3.26
CA ILE A 341 -14.45 5.24 -3.11
C ILE A 341 -15.22 4.59 -1.93
N TRP A 342 -15.62 3.35 -2.10
CA TRP A 342 -16.35 2.60 -1.08
C TRP A 342 -15.43 1.78 -0.18
N GLU A 343 -15.77 1.68 1.10
CA GLU A 343 -15.09 0.84 2.07
C GLU A 343 -15.23 -0.66 1.72
N ASN A 344 -16.47 -1.13 1.55
CA ASN A 344 -16.76 -2.50 1.11
C ASN A 344 -16.98 -2.54 -0.39
N TRP A 345 -16.61 -3.66 -1.01
CA TRP A 345 -16.80 -3.84 -2.45
C TRP A 345 -18.27 -3.77 -2.87
N GLU A 346 -19.16 -4.26 -2.02
CA GLU A 346 -20.62 -4.26 -2.28
C GLU A 346 -21.23 -2.85 -2.29
N GLY A 347 -20.55 -1.86 -1.71
CA GLY A 347 -20.99 -0.47 -1.65
C GLY A 347 -22.41 -0.30 -1.09
N PRO A 348 -23.32 0.40 -1.80
CA PRO A 348 -24.70 0.60 -1.34
C PRO A 348 -25.52 -0.69 -1.19
N ARG A 349 -25.07 -1.80 -1.76
CA ARG A 349 -25.73 -3.11 -1.67
C ARG A 349 -25.27 -3.93 -0.47
N ALA A 350 -24.33 -3.43 0.32
CA ALA A 350 -23.87 -4.13 1.51
C ALA A 350 -25.01 -4.32 2.51
N ALA A 351 -25.14 -5.52 3.06
CA ALA A 351 -26.18 -5.84 4.04
C ALA A 351 -25.98 -5.07 5.38
N ALA A 352 -24.75 -4.70 5.69
CA ALA A 352 -24.42 -3.81 6.81
C ALA A 352 -23.87 -2.50 6.26
N PRO A 353 -24.27 -1.34 6.82
CA PRO A 353 -23.76 -0.05 6.39
C PRO A 353 -22.25 0.01 6.51
N ALA A 354 -21.59 0.35 5.41
CA ALA A 354 -20.17 0.69 5.36
C ALA A 354 -20.05 2.10 4.76
N SER A 355 -18.89 2.72 4.90
CA SER A 355 -18.69 4.03 4.32
C SER A 355 -18.69 3.97 2.79
N LEU A 356 -19.39 4.90 2.15
CA LEU A 356 -19.31 5.11 0.71
C LEU A 356 -18.28 6.19 0.34
N ASN A 357 -17.55 6.69 1.34
CA ASN A 357 -16.49 7.69 1.15
C ASN A 357 -15.26 7.30 1.99
N HIS A 358 -14.43 6.42 1.43
CA HIS A 358 -13.33 5.76 2.13
C HIS A 358 -12.17 5.51 1.14
N TYR A 359 -11.06 6.20 1.27
CA TYR A 359 -10.02 6.29 0.24
C TYR A 359 -9.15 5.03 0.07
N SER A 360 -9.16 4.09 1.00
CA SER A 360 -8.17 2.97 1.07
C SER A 360 -8.03 2.17 -0.22
N LYS A 361 -9.13 1.83 -0.90
CA LYS A 361 -9.09 1.09 -2.17
C LYS A 361 -8.60 1.91 -3.36
N GLY A 362 -8.55 3.24 -3.21
CA GLY A 362 -7.91 4.15 -4.16
C GLY A 362 -6.38 4.07 -4.17
N ALA A 363 -5.78 3.35 -3.21
CA ALA A 363 -4.33 3.13 -3.15
C ALA A 363 -3.73 2.53 -4.43
N VAL A 364 -4.54 1.87 -5.26
CA VAL A 364 -4.12 1.37 -6.58
C VAL A 364 -3.70 2.48 -7.54
N CYS A 365 -4.10 3.73 -7.33
CA CYS A 365 -3.72 4.85 -8.20
C CYS A 365 -2.20 5.10 -8.22
N ASP A 366 -1.44 4.70 -7.19
CA ASP A 366 0.02 4.67 -7.22
C ASP A 366 0.57 3.88 -8.43
N TRP A 367 -0.05 2.75 -8.76
CA TRP A 367 0.35 1.92 -9.89
C TRP A 367 0.19 2.63 -11.25
N LEU A 368 -0.80 3.52 -11.39
CA LEU A 368 -1.02 4.28 -12.61
C LEU A 368 0.16 5.22 -12.92
N PHE A 369 0.67 5.90 -11.90
CA PHE A 369 1.87 6.75 -12.03
C PHE A 369 3.12 5.92 -12.24
N ARG A 370 3.35 4.97 -11.34
CA ARG A 370 4.62 4.26 -11.22
C ARG A 370 4.84 3.18 -12.27
N VAL A 371 3.78 2.57 -12.78
CA VAL A 371 3.87 1.46 -13.75
C VAL A 371 3.24 1.82 -15.08
N MET A 372 1.97 2.24 -15.13
CA MET A 372 1.30 2.55 -16.40
C MET A 372 2.00 3.70 -17.14
N CYS A 373 2.28 4.81 -16.45
CA CYS A 373 3.03 5.96 -16.98
C CYS A 373 4.52 5.92 -16.65
N GLY A 374 4.94 5.07 -15.70
CA GLY A 374 6.34 4.73 -15.44
C GLY A 374 7.15 5.77 -14.66
N ILE A 375 6.51 6.77 -14.02
CA ILE A 375 7.22 7.83 -13.30
C ILE A 375 7.66 7.31 -11.93
N ARG A 376 8.94 7.50 -11.58
CA ARG A 376 9.51 7.18 -10.27
C ARG A 376 10.48 8.26 -9.82
N VAL A 377 10.48 8.59 -8.55
CA VAL A 377 11.53 9.37 -7.93
C VAL A 377 12.72 8.43 -7.69
N ASP A 378 13.90 8.78 -8.21
CA ASP A 378 15.11 7.93 -8.16
C ASP A 378 16.34 8.74 -7.69
N GLY A 379 16.14 9.50 -6.63
CA GLY A 379 17.17 10.29 -6.01
C GLY A 379 16.89 11.78 -5.96
N GLU A 380 17.87 12.56 -5.56
CA GLU A 380 17.80 14.00 -5.52
C GLU A 380 17.84 14.56 -6.96
N ASN A 381 16.82 15.34 -7.34
CA ASN A 381 16.61 15.90 -8.69
C ASN A 381 16.77 14.90 -9.85
N HIS A 382 16.57 13.62 -9.60
CA HIS A 382 16.62 12.55 -10.58
C HIS A 382 15.36 11.70 -10.57
N PHE A 383 14.85 11.37 -11.77
CA PHE A 383 13.68 10.52 -11.95
C PHE A 383 14.00 9.37 -12.89
N ALA A 384 13.32 8.25 -12.73
CA ALA A 384 13.25 7.21 -13.73
C ALA A 384 11.88 7.24 -14.41
N ILE A 385 11.84 7.17 -15.74
CA ILE A 385 10.61 7.06 -16.53
C ILE A 385 10.68 5.78 -17.35
N ALA A 386 9.79 4.84 -17.05
CA ALA A 386 9.72 3.54 -17.70
C ALA A 386 8.26 3.10 -17.89
N PRO A 387 7.51 3.73 -18.82
CA PRO A 387 6.11 3.43 -19.06
C PRO A 387 5.93 2.00 -19.57
N ARG A 388 4.87 1.37 -19.13
CA ARG A 388 4.51 -0.01 -19.53
C ARG A 388 3.10 -0.04 -20.15
N PRO A 389 2.94 0.39 -21.40
CA PRO A 389 1.66 0.34 -22.12
C PRO A 389 1.10 -1.08 -22.18
N GLY A 390 -0.22 -1.23 -22.01
CA GLY A 390 -0.84 -2.54 -22.04
C GLY A 390 -2.38 -2.47 -22.09
N GLY A 391 -3.03 -3.63 -21.96
CA GLY A 391 -4.47 -3.75 -21.99
C GLY A 391 -5.10 -3.17 -23.26
N HIS A 392 -6.35 -2.78 -23.15
CA HIS A 392 -7.11 -2.13 -24.24
C HIS A 392 -6.88 -0.62 -24.29
N PHE A 393 -6.04 -0.06 -23.41
CA PHE A 393 -5.74 1.36 -23.42
C PHE A 393 -5.05 1.77 -24.73
N THR A 394 -5.50 2.88 -25.30
CA THR A 394 -4.87 3.51 -26.47
C THR A 394 -3.93 4.63 -26.06
N HIS A 395 -4.14 5.25 -24.92
CA HIS A 395 -3.24 6.23 -24.31
C HIS A 395 -3.36 6.25 -22.79
N ALA A 396 -2.32 6.75 -22.16
CA ALA A 396 -2.35 7.20 -20.76
C ALA A 396 -1.30 8.30 -20.54
N GLU A 397 -1.64 9.23 -19.66
CA GLU A 397 -0.81 10.37 -19.32
C GLU A 397 -0.88 10.66 -17.82
N ALA A 398 0.26 10.90 -17.21
CA ALA A 398 0.38 11.33 -15.83
C ALA A 398 1.39 12.46 -15.70
N GLU A 399 1.07 13.42 -14.83
CA GLU A 399 1.96 14.50 -14.44
C GLU A 399 2.21 14.44 -12.94
N TYR A 400 3.44 14.57 -12.53
CA TYR A 400 3.84 14.72 -11.14
C TYR A 400 4.47 16.09 -10.91
N LEU A 401 3.84 16.89 -10.06
CA LEU A 401 4.45 18.13 -9.63
C LEU A 401 5.36 17.88 -8.43
N SER A 402 6.61 17.59 -8.74
CA SER A 402 7.64 17.39 -7.72
C SER A 402 8.10 18.70 -7.09
N ILE A 403 8.86 18.62 -6.01
CA ILE A 403 9.54 19.79 -5.40
C ILE A 403 10.50 20.50 -6.36
N TYR A 404 10.90 19.84 -7.47
CA TYR A 404 11.78 20.38 -8.51
C TYR A 404 11.00 20.93 -9.72
N GLY A 405 9.70 20.70 -9.79
CA GLY A 405 8.83 21.08 -10.89
C GLY A 405 8.10 19.90 -11.53
N ARG A 406 7.48 20.16 -12.68
CA ARG A 406 6.61 19.22 -13.40
C ARG A 406 7.40 18.12 -14.11
N VAL A 407 7.14 16.88 -13.74
CA VAL A 407 7.56 15.66 -14.47
C VAL A 407 6.34 15.09 -15.15
N ALA A 408 6.39 14.78 -16.44
CA ALA A 408 5.27 14.20 -17.15
C ALA A 408 5.70 13.02 -18.01
N SER A 409 4.81 12.03 -18.13
CA SER A 409 4.96 10.88 -19.00
C SER A 409 3.64 10.55 -19.65
N ARG A 410 3.64 10.51 -20.98
CA ARG A 410 2.51 10.13 -21.82
C ARG A 410 2.94 9.06 -22.80
N TRP A 411 2.07 8.14 -23.08
CA TRP A 411 2.18 7.25 -24.22
C TRP A 411 0.84 7.16 -24.98
N GLU A 412 0.93 6.98 -26.29
CA GLU A 412 -0.23 6.87 -27.17
C GLU A 412 0.04 5.85 -28.29
N LYS A 413 -0.88 4.92 -28.48
CA LYS A 413 -0.86 3.96 -29.60
C LYS A 413 -1.27 4.68 -30.88
N THR A 414 -0.44 4.60 -31.90
CA THR A 414 -0.69 5.17 -33.24
C THR A 414 -0.71 4.05 -34.28
N ALA A 415 -0.97 4.38 -35.53
CA ALA A 415 -0.93 3.39 -36.62
C ALA A 415 0.49 2.80 -36.79
N ASP A 416 1.52 3.58 -36.48
CA ASP A 416 2.95 3.23 -36.71
C ASP A 416 3.63 2.64 -35.47
N GLY A 417 2.92 2.56 -34.32
CA GLY A 417 3.51 2.07 -33.08
C GLY A 417 3.02 2.81 -31.86
N ILE A 418 3.90 3.04 -30.89
CA ILE A 418 3.59 3.80 -29.67
C ILE A 418 4.48 5.05 -29.64
N THR A 419 3.86 6.20 -29.56
CA THR A 419 4.55 7.48 -29.31
C THR A 419 4.65 7.73 -27.80
N TYR A 420 5.82 8.15 -27.35
CA TYR A 420 6.08 8.51 -25.96
C TYR A 420 6.45 9.98 -25.86
N THR A 421 5.84 10.71 -24.93
CA THR A 421 6.17 12.09 -24.62
C THR A 421 6.60 12.20 -23.16
N VAL A 422 7.76 12.84 -22.92
CA VAL A 422 8.34 12.97 -21.57
C VAL A 422 8.69 14.43 -21.33
N THR A 423 8.34 14.95 -20.16
CA THR A 423 8.77 16.28 -19.71
C THR A 423 9.65 16.15 -18.48
N VAL A 424 10.82 16.77 -18.52
CA VAL A 424 11.82 16.80 -17.45
C VAL A 424 11.92 18.23 -16.94
N PRO A 425 11.75 18.50 -15.62
CA PRO A 425 11.83 19.85 -15.08
C PRO A 425 13.25 20.42 -15.11
N ALA A 426 13.35 21.73 -14.94
CA ALA A 426 14.64 22.43 -14.89
C ALA A 426 15.53 21.86 -13.76
N ASN A 427 16.84 21.78 -14.03
CA ASN A 427 17.84 21.25 -13.09
C ASN A 427 17.64 19.77 -12.67
N CYS A 428 16.85 19.03 -13.42
CA CYS A 428 16.64 17.59 -13.20
C CYS A 428 17.16 16.76 -14.37
N THR A 429 17.36 15.49 -14.09
CA THR A 429 17.66 14.45 -15.09
C THR A 429 16.65 13.30 -14.99
N VAL A 430 16.50 12.57 -16.07
CA VAL A 430 15.65 11.38 -16.16
C VAL A 430 16.38 10.25 -16.82
N THR A 431 16.45 9.09 -16.17
CA THR A 431 16.75 7.84 -16.86
C THR A 431 15.48 7.33 -17.54
N LEU A 432 15.39 7.45 -18.86
CA LEU A 432 14.28 6.95 -19.67
C LEU A 432 14.56 5.53 -20.16
N THR A 433 13.62 4.61 -19.92
CA THR A 433 13.65 3.24 -20.43
C THR A 433 12.36 2.93 -21.18
N LEU A 434 12.41 2.92 -22.50
CA LEU A 434 11.25 2.57 -23.32
C LEU A 434 11.28 1.08 -23.70
N PRO A 435 10.11 0.44 -23.87
CA PRO A 435 10.04 -0.95 -24.31
C PRO A 435 10.80 -1.20 -25.61
N GLY A 436 11.74 -2.15 -25.59
CA GLY A 436 12.55 -2.49 -26.75
C GLY A 436 13.72 -1.54 -27.06
N HIS A 437 13.95 -0.52 -26.26
CA HIS A 437 15.05 0.45 -26.43
C HIS A 437 16.01 0.42 -25.26
N PRO A 438 17.31 0.75 -25.49
CA PRO A 438 18.28 0.93 -24.39
C PRO A 438 17.88 2.13 -23.53
N ALA A 439 18.25 2.09 -22.24
CA ALA A 439 18.07 3.23 -21.35
C ALA A 439 18.91 4.43 -21.84
N GLN A 440 18.36 5.63 -21.67
CA GLN A 440 19.01 6.89 -22.04
C GLN A 440 18.80 7.95 -20.98
N GLU A 441 19.77 8.84 -20.80
CA GLU A 441 19.69 9.98 -19.90
C GLU A 441 19.15 11.19 -20.63
N LEU A 442 18.12 11.82 -20.04
CA LEU A 442 17.53 13.08 -20.51
C LEU A 442 17.81 14.19 -19.49
N THR A 443 18.08 15.38 -20.00
CA THR A 443 18.17 16.63 -19.22
C THR A 443 16.84 17.38 -19.28
N ALA A 444 16.78 18.57 -18.66
CA ALA A 444 15.59 19.42 -18.67
C ALA A 444 15.09 19.67 -20.10
N GLY A 445 13.78 19.50 -20.33
CA GLY A 445 13.16 19.67 -21.65
C GLY A 445 11.92 18.79 -21.84
N SER A 446 11.34 18.87 -23.03
CA SER A 446 10.27 17.98 -23.47
C SER A 446 10.73 17.20 -24.71
N TYR A 447 10.44 15.91 -24.73
CA TYR A 447 10.94 14.96 -25.71
C TYR A 447 9.80 14.10 -26.22
N THR A 448 9.86 13.72 -27.50
CA THR A 448 8.94 12.78 -28.14
C THR A 448 9.72 11.69 -28.86
N PHE A 449 9.32 10.45 -28.69
CA PHE A 449 9.97 9.25 -29.21
C PHE A 449 8.99 8.39 -29.98
#